data_1c30d01746e329aea3d5b24e1460b94c
#
_entry.id   1c30d01746e329aea3d5b24e1460b94c
#
_cell.length_a   1.000
_cell.length_b   1.000
_cell.length_c   1.000
_cell.angle_alpha   90.00
_cell.angle_beta   90.00
_cell.angle_gamma   90.00
#
_symmetry.space_group_name_H-M   'P 1'
#
loop_
_entity.id
_entity.type
_entity.pdbx_description
1 polymer ?
#
loop_
_entity_poly.entity_id
_entity_poly.type
_entity_poly.pdbx_seq_one_letter_code
_entity_poly.pdbx_strand_id
1 'polypeptide(L)'
;MLDITQEHQPLAAFIQDFRHHLHRHPELSNDEFNTTASIRAVLEKYQIRVIDLPLKTGLVAEIGGINPGELVVLRSDIDALPIEEKSAVDYTSQNPGVMHACGHDFHTSAALGAAILLKAQEDSLSGTVRILFQAAEETGHGASALISTGALDNAAVIFGIHNDPSLPVGVIGSKDGALTAGVDRFAIAISGTGSHAARPHEGNDPIIIAGQVISALQTLIARNVPSAHNAVVSITQVHSGSTWNVIPDSAWLEGTVRTFNQDTRELIERRLRQVLTGIAAAFDTDISLDWQPGPPSVVNTAKWVDFALAHGEGSGFEARRVEASPIGEDFAFYQQKLPGAFIMIGSGGPYALHHPQFRVDDRALFPTAHYLSQLAVQALRTLSAEINSKDKSA
;
A
#
# COMPACT_ATOMS: atom_id res chain seq x y z
N MET A 1 -26.10 4.25 9.71
CA MET A 1 -25.32 3.32 10.58
C MET A 1 -25.70 1.92 10.15
N LEU A 2 -24.72 1.11 9.76
CA LEU A 2 -24.99 -0.26 9.32
C LEU A 2 -25.36 -1.08 10.56
N ASP A 3 -26.63 -1.47 10.67
CA ASP A 3 -27.10 -2.26 11.81
C ASP A 3 -26.60 -3.71 11.69
N ILE A 4 -25.82 -4.15 12.68
CA ILE A 4 -25.37 -5.53 12.80
C ILE A 4 -26.57 -6.36 13.29
N THR A 5 -27.03 -7.31 12.47
CA THR A 5 -28.14 -8.20 12.86
C THR A 5 -27.75 -9.06 14.07
N GLN A 6 -28.75 -9.52 14.85
CA GLN A 6 -28.49 -10.38 16.02
C GLN A 6 -27.68 -11.64 15.68
N GLU A 7 -27.87 -12.19 14.50
CA GLU A 7 -27.13 -13.36 13.99
C GLU A 7 -25.64 -13.08 13.83
N HIS A 8 -25.25 -11.87 13.44
CA HIS A 8 -23.87 -11.49 13.20
C HIS A 8 -23.15 -10.91 14.43
N GLN A 9 -23.84 -10.63 15.53
CA GLN A 9 -23.25 -10.08 16.75
C GLN A 9 -22.05 -10.89 17.29
N PRO A 10 -22.10 -12.25 17.35
CA PRO A 10 -20.95 -13.02 17.82
C PRO A 10 -19.71 -12.88 16.96
N LEU A 11 -19.88 -12.83 15.62
CA LEU A 11 -18.77 -12.64 14.71
C LEU A 11 -18.21 -11.22 14.80
N ALA A 12 -19.06 -10.22 14.90
CA ALA A 12 -18.63 -8.83 15.06
C ALA A 12 -17.77 -8.63 16.31
N ALA A 13 -18.21 -9.19 17.45
CA ALA A 13 -17.43 -9.17 18.68
C ALA A 13 -16.10 -9.91 18.54
N PHE A 14 -16.12 -11.11 17.92
CA PHE A 14 -14.92 -11.92 17.70
C PHE A 14 -13.85 -11.18 16.88
N ILE A 15 -14.22 -10.59 15.74
CA ILE A 15 -13.24 -9.87 14.89
C ILE A 15 -12.73 -8.58 15.54
N GLN A 16 -13.54 -7.92 16.37
CA GLN A 16 -13.12 -6.78 17.17
C GLN A 16 -12.08 -7.19 18.22
N ASP A 17 -12.35 -8.26 18.97
CA ASP A 17 -11.40 -8.81 19.94
C ASP A 17 -10.09 -9.24 19.26
N PHE A 18 -10.19 -9.84 18.07
CA PHE A 18 -9.03 -10.24 17.28
C PHE A 18 -8.23 -9.03 16.81
N ARG A 19 -8.89 -7.98 16.32
CA ARG A 19 -8.24 -6.71 15.99
C ARG A 19 -7.49 -6.13 17.19
N HIS A 20 -8.14 -6.07 18.35
CA HIS A 20 -7.51 -5.56 19.57
C HIS A 20 -6.34 -6.44 20.04
N HIS A 21 -6.40 -7.75 19.79
CA HIS A 21 -5.27 -8.66 20.03
C HIS A 21 -4.09 -8.30 19.12
N LEU A 22 -4.29 -8.15 17.81
CA LEU A 22 -3.24 -7.75 16.88
C LEU A 22 -2.66 -6.37 17.24
N HIS A 23 -3.52 -5.41 17.58
CA HIS A 23 -3.09 -4.06 17.98
C HIS A 23 -2.20 -4.05 19.23
N ARG A 24 -2.48 -4.95 20.20
CA ARG A 24 -1.62 -5.11 21.40
C ARG A 24 -0.29 -5.77 21.08
N HIS A 25 -0.20 -6.57 20.02
CA HIS A 25 0.97 -7.38 19.69
C HIS A 25 1.45 -7.10 18.24
N PRO A 26 1.70 -5.82 17.87
CA PRO A 26 2.11 -5.47 16.52
C PRO A 26 3.50 -6.01 16.21
N GLU A 27 3.72 -6.46 14.99
CA GLU A 27 4.99 -6.97 14.50
C GLU A 27 5.43 -6.18 13.27
N LEU A 28 6.73 -5.90 13.16
CA LEU A 28 7.29 -5.16 12.04
C LEU A 28 7.30 -6.00 10.76
N SER A 29 7.41 -5.32 9.62
CA SER A 29 7.55 -5.93 8.30
C SER A 29 8.60 -7.04 8.27
N ASN A 30 8.25 -8.19 7.71
CA ASN A 30 9.04 -9.43 7.64
C ASN A 30 9.29 -10.16 8.98
N ASP A 31 8.71 -9.70 10.07
CA ASP A 31 8.79 -10.34 11.38
C ASP A 31 7.41 -10.68 11.98
N GLU A 32 6.36 -10.72 11.15
CA GLU A 32 4.95 -10.94 11.48
C GLU A 32 4.65 -12.42 11.80
N PHE A 33 5.50 -13.07 12.59
CA PHE A 33 5.38 -14.52 12.89
C PHE A 33 4.17 -14.84 13.74
N ASN A 34 3.95 -14.10 14.83
CA ASN A 34 2.82 -14.35 15.74
C ASN A 34 1.51 -13.88 15.12
N THR A 35 1.52 -12.81 14.35
CA THR A 35 0.38 -12.34 13.56
C THR A 35 -0.03 -13.42 12.55
N THR A 36 0.92 -13.97 11.79
CA THR A 36 0.69 -15.09 10.85
C THR A 36 0.14 -16.32 11.55
N ALA A 37 0.71 -16.71 12.70
CA ALA A 37 0.26 -17.86 13.47
C ALA A 37 -1.16 -17.64 14.01
N SER A 38 -1.48 -16.44 14.48
CA SER A 38 -2.81 -16.08 14.99
C SER A 38 -3.88 -16.14 13.90
N ILE A 39 -3.60 -15.61 12.70
CA ILE A 39 -4.48 -15.69 11.53
C ILE A 39 -4.69 -17.17 11.16
N ARG A 40 -3.62 -17.96 11.05
CA ARG A 40 -3.68 -19.40 10.73
C ARG A 40 -4.56 -20.16 11.70
N ALA A 41 -4.39 -19.95 13.01
CA ALA A 41 -5.19 -20.62 14.04
C ALA A 41 -6.69 -20.35 13.89
N VAL A 42 -7.07 -19.13 13.51
CA VAL A 42 -8.47 -18.79 13.26
C VAL A 42 -8.97 -19.47 11.97
N LEU A 43 -8.22 -19.45 10.89
CA LEU A 43 -8.60 -20.10 9.64
C LEU A 43 -8.79 -21.61 9.84
N GLU A 44 -7.89 -22.27 10.56
CA GLU A 44 -7.98 -23.70 10.91
C GLU A 44 -9.22 -24.00 11.78
N LYS A 45 -9.50 -23.17 12.78
CA LYS A 45 -10.72 -23.27 13.62
C LYS A 45 -12.00 -23.28 12.80
N TYR A 46 -12.05 -22.45 11.76
CA TYR A 46 -13.20 -22.35 10.85
C TYR A 46 -13.08 -23.27 9.63
N GLN A 47 -12.11 -24.19 9.60
CA GLN A 47 -11.88 -25.13 8.50
C GLN A 47 -11.70 -24.46 7.13
N ILE A 48 -11.05 -23.31 7.13
CA ILE A 48 -10.68 -22.59 5.92
C ILE A 48 -9.30 -23.09 5.47
N ARG A 49 -9.19 -23.46 4.21
CA ARG A 49 -7.95 -23.99 3.62
C ARG A 49 -6.89 -22.92 3.54
N VAL A 50 -5.72 -23.19 4.09
CA VAL A 50 -4.51 -22.39 3.89
C VAL A 50 -3.66 -23.05 2.82
N ILE A 51 -3.21 -22.29 1.83
CA ILE A 51 -2.33 -22.77 0.75
C ILE A 51 -0.90 -22.77 1.26
N ASP A 52 -0.20 -23.87 1.00
CA ASP A 52 1.22 -24.00 1.33
C ASP A 52 2.05 -23.29 0.26
N LEU A 53 2.54 -22.09 0.61
CA LEU A 53 3.43 -21.27 -0.23
C LEU A 53 4.73 -20.99 0.54
N PRO A 54 5.87 -20.80 -0.15
CA PRO A 54 7.17 -20.58 0.50
C PRO A 54 7.28 -19.14 1.04
N LEU A 55 6.46 -18.82 2.04
CA LEU A 55 6.41 -17.52 2.72
C LEU A 55 7.11 -17.59 4.08
N LYS A 56 7.90 -16.58 4.41
CA LYS A 56 8.49 -16.42 5.74
C LYS A 56 7.41 -16.03 6.75
N THR A 57 6.62 -15.03 6.42
CA THR A 57 5.46 -14.50 7.16
C THR A 57 4.33 -14.19 6.20
N GLY A 58 3.13 -13.98 6.72
CA GLY A 58 1.93 -13.91 5.91
C GLY A 58 1.45 -15.29 5.48
N LEU A 59 0.29 -15.37 4.88
CA LEU A 59 -0.30 -16.61 4.37
C LEU A 59 -1.39 -16.34 3.34
N VAL A 60 -1.81 -17.38 2.64
CA VAL A 60 -2.87 -17.34 1.65
C VAL A 60 -3.94 -18.37 2.00
N ALA A 61 -5.19 -17.92 2.06
CA ALA A 61 -6.35 -18.78 2.31
C ALA A 61 -7.22 -18.92 1.07
N GLU A 62 -7.94 -20.02 0.93
CA GLU A 62 -8.94 -20.21 -0.12
C GLU A 62 -10.25 -20.77 0.43
N ILE A 63 -11.35 -20.25 -0.13
CA ILE A 63 -12.73 -20.67 0.17
C ILE A 63 -13.45 -20.92 -1.15
N GLY A 64 -14.20 -22.00 -1.25
CA GLY A 64 -14.92 -22.39 -2.47
C GLY A 64 -14.16 -23.41 -3.30
N GLY A 65 -14.37 -23.40 -4.63
CA GLY A 65 -13.84 -24.38 -5.54
C GLY A 65 -14.64 -25.68 -5.61
N ILE A 66 -15.76 -25.79 -4.89
CA ILE A 66 -16.71 -26.90 -4.98
C ILE A 66 -17.44 -26.85 -6.31
N ASN A 67 -17.91 -25.66 -6.68
CA ASN A 67 -18.49 -25.40 -7.99
C ASN A 67 -17.42 -24.79 -8.93
N PRO A 68 -17.38 -25.21 -10.22
CA PRO A 68 -16.48 -24.61 -11.19
C PRO A 68 -16.75 -23.12 -11.37
N GLY A 69 -15.71 -22.32 -11.53
CA GLY A 69 -15.83 -20.90 -11.77
C GLY A 69 -14.49 -20.18 -11.64
N GLU A 70 -14.53 -18.87 -11.72
CA GLU A 70 -13.38 -17.99 -11.65
C GLU A 70 -12.81 -17.88 -10.24
N LEU A 71 -11.60 -17.31 -10.15
CA LEU A 71 -10.94 -17.02 -8.89
C LEU A 71 -10.90 -15.51 -8.65
N VAL A 72 -11.51 -15.09 -7.55
CA VAL A 72 -11.48 -13.70 -7.06
C VAL A 72 -10.50 -13.60 -5.90
N VAL A 73 -9.66 -12.56 -5.90
CA VAL A 73 -8.67 -12.32 -4.86
C VAL A 73 -9.09 -11.14 -3.98
N LEU A 74 -9.01 -11.31 -2.67
CA LEU A 74 -9.03 -10.23 -1.68
C LEU A 74 -7.64 -10.09 -1.07
N ARG A 75 -7.18 -8.87 -0.81
CA ARG A 75 -5.88 -8.61 -0.17
C ARG A 75 -6.05 -7.81 1.10
N SER A 76 -5.31 -8.21 2.11
CA SER A 76 -5.07 -7.48 3.35
C SER A 76 -3.59 -7.54 3.70
N ASP A 77 -3.02 -6.42 4.10
CA ASP A 77 -1.72 -6.32 4.73
C ASP A 77 -1.79 -6.67 6.22
N ILE A 78 -0.64 -7.00 6.85
CA ILE A 78 -0.63 -7.48 8.24
C ILE A 78 0.48 -6.88 9.13
N ASP A 79 1.40 -6.10 8.56
CA ASP A 79 2.57 -5.56 9.27
C ASP A 79 2.27 -4.27 10.03
N ALA A 80 3.19 -3.87 10.92
CA ALA A 80 3.13 -2.68 11.74
C ALA A 80 4.38 -1.81 11.55
N LEU A 81 4.35 -0.63 12.16
CA LEU A 81 5.36 0.42 12.01
C LEU A 81 6.22 0.60 13.26
N PRO A 82 7.50 1.04 13.13
CA PRO A 82 8.38 1.37 14.24
C PRO A 82 8.01 2.74 14.85
N ILE A 83 6.84 2.83 15.46
CA ILE A 83 6.28 4.05 16.06
C ILE A 83 5.90 3.75 17.51
N GLU A 84 6.32 4.61 18.43
CA GLU A 84 5.89 4.57 19.84
C GLU A 84 4.44 5.05 19.94
N GLU A 85 3.55 4.17 20.39
CA GLU A 85 2.13 4.47 20.46
C GLU A 85 1.77 5.45 21.59
N LYS A 86 0.88 6.40 21.29
CA LYS A 86 0.34 7.41 22.22
C LYS A 86 -1.18 7.58 22.05
N SER A 87 -1.87 6.57 21.58
CA SER A 87 -3.32 6.63 21.26
C SER A 87 -4.22 6.67 22.50
N ALA A 88 -3.73 6.19 23.64
CA ALA A 88 -4.46 6.07 24.91
C ALA A 88 -5.75 5.21 24.81
N VAL A 89 -5.76 4.19 23.94
CA VAL A 89 -6.83 3.18 23.88
C VAL A 89 -6.58 2.07 24.90
N ASP A 90 -7.61 1.34 25.30
CA ASP A 90 -7.51 0.24 26.28
C ASP A 90 -6.71 -0.98 25.75
N TYR A 91 -6.52 -1.05 24.45
CA TYR A 91 -5.80 -2.09 23.73
C TYR A 91 -4.48 -1.59 23.12
N THR A 92 -3.85 -0.58 23.73
CA THR A 92 -2.54 -0.04 23.34
C THR A 92 -1.48 -1.12 23.15
N SER A 93 -0.55 -0.92 22.21
CA SER A 93 0.56 -1.82 21.93
C SER A 93 1.34 -2.19 23.19
N GLN A 94 1.66 -3.48 23.32
CA GLN A 94 2.53 -4.02 24.38
C GLN A 94 3.98 -4.23 23.89
N ASN A 95 4.25 -3.95 22.61
CA ASN A 95 5.57 -4.01 22.00
C ASN A 95 6.14 -2.58 21.92
N PRO A 96 7.05 -2.17 22.85
CA PRO A 96 7.61 -0.80 22.88
C PRO A 96 8.19 -0.41 21.52
N GLY A 97 7.85 0.80 21.06
CA GLY A 97 8.33 1.33 19.79
C GLY A 97 7.69 0.75 18.55
N VAL A 98 6.64 -0.08 18.66
CA VAL A 98 5.93 -0.67 17.51
C VAL A 98 4.43 -0.43 17.65
N MET A 99 3.76 -0.04 16.55
CA MET A 99 2.33 0.27 16.53
C MET A 99 1.70 -0.04 15.18
N HIS A 100 0.46 -0.53 15.17
CA HIS A 100 -0.37 -0.52 13.98
C HIS A 100 -0.89 0.91 13.66
N ALA A 101 0.03 1.77 13.22
CA ALA A 101 -0.27 3.17 12.93
C ALA A 101 -0.82 3.41 11.51
N CYS A 102 -0.93 2.35 10.70
CA CYS A 102 -1.56 2.35 9.38
C CYS A 102 -2.92 1.63 9.35
N GLY A 103 -3.26 0.88 10.41
CA GLY A 103 -4.54 0.19 10.53
C GLY A 103 -4.58 -1.20 9.89
N HIS A 104 -3.42 -1.84 9.68
CA HIS A 104 -3.36 -3.19 9.11
C HIS A 104 -3.98 -4.26 10.03
N ASP A 105 -4.06 -4.00 11.33
CA ASP A 105 -4.86 -4.78 12.29
C ASP A 105 -6.37 -4.77 11.95
N PHE A 106 -6.89 -3.63 11.49
CA PHE A 106 -8.25 -3.48 11.00
C PHE A 106 -8.44 -4.21 9.66
N HIS A 107 -7.53 -4.04 8.70
CA HIS A 107 -7.59 -4.73 7.41
C HIS A 107 -7.59 -6.24 7.58
N THR A 108 -6.64 -6.76 8.37
CA THR A 108 -6.51 -8.19 8.70
C THR A 108 -7.79 -8.75 9.31
N SER A 109 -8.35 -8.04 10.30
CA SER A 109 -9.54 -8.51 11.00
C SER A 109 -10.79 -8.45 10.14
N ALA A 110 -10.90 -7.43 9.26
CA ALA A 110 -11.97 -7.35 8.27
C ALA A 110 -11.90 -8.48 7.23
N ALA A 111 -10.71 -8.75 6.70
CA ALA A 111 -10.48 -9.84 5.75
C ALA A 111 -10.75 -11.22 6.39
N LEU A 112 -10.36 -11.41 7.66
CA LEU A 112 -10.65 -12.62 8.41
C LEU A 112 -12.15 -12.81 8.65
N GLY A 113 -12.86 -11.74 9.00
CA GLY A 113 -14.32 -11.74 9.11
C GLY A 113 -14.99 -12.08 7.78
N ALA A 114 -14.50 -11.53 6.67
CA ALA A 114 -14.96 -11.88 5.33
C ALA A 114 -14.74 -13.35 4.99
N ALA A 115 -13.56 -13.92 5.38
CA ALA A 115 -13.25 -15.32 5.19
C ALA A 115 -14.28 -16.24 5.92
N ILE A 116 -14.63 -15.90 7.16
CA ILE A 116 -15.61 -16.65 7.95
C ILE A 116 -17.01 -16.58 7.32
N LEU A 117 -17.43 -15.38 6.86
CA LEU A 117 -18.71 -15.18 6.18
C LEU A 117 -18.78 -15.94 4.84
N LEU A 118 -17.69 -15.97 4.09
CA LEU A 118 -17.57 -16.73 2.84
C LEU A 118 -17.62 -18.24 3.12
N LYS A 119 -16.94 -18.71 4.15
CA LYS A 119 -16.95 -20.13 4.55
C LYS A 119 -18.35 -20.60 4.91
N ALA A 120 -19.14 -19.78 5.60
CA ALA A 120 -20.52 -20.11 5.97
C ALA A 120 -21.46 -20.33 4.75
N GLN A 121 -21.07 -19.86 3.57
CA GLN A 121 -21.82 -20.01 2.31
C GLN A 121 -21.01 -20.69 1.20
N GLU A 122 -19.95 -21.43 1.56
CA GLU A 122 -18.98 -22.00 0.62
C GLU A 122 -19.63 -22.86 -0.47
N ASP A 123 -20.62 -23.69 -0.12
CA ASP A 123 -21.33 -24.56 -1.04
C ASP A 123 -22.09 -23.81 -2.16
N SER A 124 -22.40 -22.54 -1.94
CA SER A 124 -23.13 -21.70 -2.88
C SER A 124 -22.23 -20.82 -3.76
N LEU A 125 -20.92 -20.82 -3.53
CA LEU A 125 -19.98 -20.02 -4.31
C LEU A 125 -19.81 -20.59 -5.71
N SER A 126 -19.93 -19.74 -6.73
CA SER A 126 -19.69 -20.07 -8.15
C SER A 126 -18.23 -19.83 -8.54
N GLY A 127 -17.29 -20.52 -7.87
CA GLY A 127 -15.86 -20.37 -8.04
C GLY A 127 -15.11 -20.33 -6.71
N THR A 128 -13.97 -19.67 -6.71
CA THR A 128 -13.05 -19.64 -5.55
C THR A 128 -12.76 -18.20 -5.13
N VAL A 129 -12.73 -17.96 -3.81
CA VAL A 129 -12.20 -16.72 -3.24
C VAL A 129 -10.86 -17.03 -2.57
N ARG A 130 -9.82 -16.33 -2.98
CA ARG A 130 -8.48 -16.39 -2.38
C ARG A 130 -8.26 -15.13 -1.57
N ILE A 131 -7.78 -15.27 -0.34
CA ILE A 131 -7.48 -14.13 0.54
C ILE A 131 -5.98 -14.13 0.82
N LEU A 132 -5.34 -13.02 0.48
CA LEU A 132 -3.93 -12.77 0.73
C LEU A 132 -3.80 -12.01 2.05
N PHE A 133 -3.20 -12.62 3.06
CA PHE A 133 -2.73 -11.94 4.27
C PHE A 133 -1.25 -11.63 4.06
N GLN A 134 -0.99 -10.47 3.52
CA GLN A 134 0.29 -10.05 2.99
C GLN A 134 1.16 -9.39 4.06
N ALA A 135 2.38 -9.90 4.23
CA ALA A 135 3.42 -9.28 5.05
C ALA A 135 4.10 -8.09 4.34
N ALA A 136 4.79 -7.26 5.11
CA ALA A 136 5.79 -6.29 4.66
C ALA A 136 5.29 -5.27 3.62
N GLU A 137 4.07 -4.76 3.75
CA GLU A 137 3.57 -3.67 2.93
C GLU A 137 4.40 -2.39 3.11
N GLU A 138 4.70 -2.03 4.37
CA GLU A 138 5.39 -0.80 4.76
C GLU A 138 6.85 -0.70 4.24
N THR A 139 7.40 -1.81 3.76
CA THR A 139 8.68 -1.82 3.03
C THR A 139 8.52 -1.64 1.53
N GLY A 140 7.29 -1.68 1.02
CA GLY A 140 6.95 -1.56 -0.40
C GLY A 140 7.34 -2.78 -1.25
N HIS A 141 7.61 -3.95 -0.64
CA HIS A 141 8.08 -5.15 -1.35
C HIS A 141 7.30 -6.43 -1.05
N GLY A 142 6.39 -6.41 -0.08
CA GLY A 142 5.61 -7.58 0.33
C GLY A 142 4.75 -8.16 -0.78
N ALA A 143 4.07 -7.31 -1.54
CA ALA A 143 3.27 -7.75 -2.69
C ALA A 143 4.13 -8.46 -3.75
N SER A 144 5.30 -7.91 -4.10
CA SER A 144 6.20 -8.53 -5.07
C SER A 144 6.71 -9.89 -4.62
N ALA A 145 7.03 -10.03 -3.32
CA ALA A 145 7.42 -11.31 -2.73
C ALA A 145 6.28 -12.33 -2.85
N LEU A 146 5.05 -11.94 -2.50
CA LEU A 146 3.90 -12.82 -2.55
C LEU A 146 3.53 -13.21 -4.00
N ILE A 147 3.60 -12.29 -4.95
CA ILE A 147 3.40 -12.56 -6.39
C ILE A 147 4.36 -13.65 -6.88
N SER A 148 5.63 -13.59 -6.45
CA SER A 148 6.67 -14.53 -6.89
C SER A 148 6.40 -15.99 -6.48
N THR A 149 5.51 -16.22 -5.50
CA THR A 149 5.12 -17.57 -5.05
C THR A 149 4.00 -18.21 -5.87
N GLY A 150 3.46 -17.51 -6.87
CA GLY A 150 2.29 -17.97 -7.63
C GLY A 150 0.95 -17.68 -6.94
N ALA A 151 0.94 -16.82 -5.91
CA ALA A 151 -0.28 -16.46 -5.17
C ALA A 151 -1.40 -15.86 -6.03
N LEU A 152 -1.09 -15.38 -7.24
CA LEU A 152 -2.09 -14.84 -8.18
C LEU A 152 -2.47 -15.82 -9.30
N ASP A 153 -1.92 -17.03 -9.33
CA ASP A 153 -2.17 -17.96 -10.43
C ASP A 153 -3.66 -18.24 -10.58
N ASN A 154 -4.12 -18.15 -11.84
CA ASN A 154 -5.51 -18.31 -12.27
C ASN A 154 -6.51 -17.29 -11.71
N ALA A 155 -6.05 -16.21 -11.08
CA ALA A 155 -6.94 -15.16 -10.60
C ALA A 155 -7.47 -14.29 -11.75
N ALA A 156 -8.76 -13.95 -11.68
CA ALA A 156 -9.44 -13.12 -12.68
C ALA A 156 -9.51 -11.63 -12.28
N VAL A 157 -9.58 -11.36 -10.97
CA VAL A 157 -9.71 -10.01 -10.43
C VAL A 157 -9.19 -9.95 -8.99
N ILE A 158 -8.70 -8.77 -8.59
CA ILE A 158 -8.26 -8.53 -7.21
C ILE A 158 -8.91 -7.29 -6.62
N PHE A 159 -9.29 -7.38 -5.35
CA PHE A 159 -9.73 -6.24 -4.54
C PHE A 159 -8.87 -6.10 -3.29
N GLY A 160 -8.53 -4.85 -2.95
CA GLY A 160 -7.90 -4.48 -1.70
C GLY A 160 -8.64 -3.32 -1.04
N ILE A 161 -8.40 -3.15 0.23
CA ILE A 161 -8.93 -2.03 1.00
C ILE A 161 -7.82 -1.32 1.75
N HIS A 162 -8.04 -0.04 2.03
CA HIS A 162 -7.28 0.69 3.05
C HIS A 162 -8.21 1.55 3.89
N ASN A 163 -8.01 1.59 5.18
CA ASN A 163 -8.74 2.51 6.04
C ASN A 163 -8.31 3.96 5.76
N ASP A 164 -9.28 4.87 5.76
CA ASP A 164 -9.04 6.29 5.57
C ASP A 164 -9.66 7.08 6.73
N PRO A 165 -8.82 7.63 7.64
CA PRO A 165 -9.33 8.42 8.76
C PRO A 165 -9.99 9.75 8.35
N SER A 166 -9.75 10.23 7.13
CA SER A 166 -10.38 11.45 6.61
C SER A 166 -11.83 11.23 6.18
N LEU A 167 -12.22 9.98 5.93
CA LEU A 167 -13.59 9.61 5.60
C LEU A 167 -14.36 9.19 6.86
N PRO A 168 -15.64 9.62 7.00
CA PRO A 168 -16.48 9.16 8.10
C PRO A 168 -16.74 7.65 8.05
N VAL A 169 -16.97 7.03 9.20
CA VAL A 169 -17.47 5.65 9.28
C VAL A 169 -18.77 5.51 8.49
N GLY A 170 -18.88 4.45 7.71
CA GLY A 170 -20.03 4.22 6.80
C GLY A 170 -19.87 4.84 5.41
N VAL A 171 -18.71 5.45 5.12
CA VAL A 171 -18.37 5.92 3.78
C VAL A 171 -17.32 4.99 3.17
N ILE A 172 -17.44 4.70 1.88
CA ILE A 172 -16.37 4.10 1.08
C ILE A 172 -16.00 5.02 -0.08
N GLY A 173 -14.75 4.97 -0.48
CA GLY A 173 -14.23 5.78 -1.56
C GLY A 173 -13.34 5.03 -2.52
N SER A 174 -13.42 5.33 -3.81
CA SER A 174 -12.47 4.88 -4.82
C SER A 174 -12.51 5.80 -6.03
N LYS A 175 -11.59 5.62 -6.96
CA LYS A 175 -11.61 6.29 -8.27
C LYS A 175 -10.98 5.40 -9.33
N ASP A 176 -11.40 5.57 -10.56
CA ASP A 176 -10.77 4.96 -11.73
C ASP A 176 -9.42 5.60 -12.06
N GLY A 177 -8.52 4.79 -12.59
CA GLY A 177 -7.15 5.19 -12.83
C GLY A 177 -6.33 5.31 -11.55
N ALA A 178 -5.38 6.23 -11.53
CA ALA A 178 -4.44 6.39 -10.42
C ALA A 178 -5.12 6.88 -9.14
N LEU A 179 -5.09 6.04 -8.09
CA LEU A 179 -5.61 6.34 -6.76
C LEU A 179 -4.51 6.76 -5.78
N THR A 180 -3.36 6.07 -5.79
CA THR A 180 -2.20 6.40 -4.96
C THR A 180 -1.01 6.78 -5.83
N ALA A 181 0.02 7.41 -5.26
CA ALA A 181 1.23 7.73 -5.99
C ALA A 181 2.17 6.53 -6.10
N GLY A 182 2.92 6.45 -7.20
CA GLY A 182 4.16 5.70 -7.23
C GLY A 182 5.23 6.40 -6.39
N VAL A 183 6.05 5.63 -5.71
CA VAL A 183 7.05 6.10 -4.74
C VAL A 183 8.42 5.65 -5.16
N ASP A 184 9.35 6.60 -5.35
CA ASP A 184 10.76 6.30 -5.54
C ASP A 184 11.60 7.05 -4.52
N ARG A 185 12.70 6.45 -4.12
CA ARG A 185 13.75 7.06 -3.34
C ARG A 185 14.97 7.25 -4.20
N PHE A 186 15.71 8.33 -3.99
CA PHE A 186 17.00 8.53 -4.62
C PHE A 186 18.02 9.06 -3.63
N ALA A 187 19.28 8.64 -3.77
CA ALA A 187 20.42 9.24 -3.11
C ALA A 187 21.45 9.68 -4.14
N ILE A 188 22.06 10.83 -3.91
CA ILE A 188 23.07 11.43 -4.80
C ILE A 188 24.34 11.64 -3.97
N ALA A 189 25.45 11.06 -4.42
CA ALA A 189 26.76 11.33 -3.85
C ALA A 189 27.58 12.16 -4.85
N ILE A 190 28.14 13.25 -4.35
CA ILE A 190 28.98 14.19 -5.11
C ILE A 190 30.39 14.10 -4.56
N SER A 191 31.34 13.75 -5.42
CA SER A 191 32.76 13.79 -5.10
C SER A 191 33.31 15.20 -5.28
N GLY A 192 34.20 15.61 -4.43
CA GLY A 192 34.88 16.89 -4.52
C GLY A 192 36.36 16.73 -4.18
N THR A 193 37.06 17.86 -4.11
CA THR A 193 38.46 17.91 -3.63
C THR A 193 38.49 18.96 -2.53
N GLY A 194 38.81 18.49 -1.30
CA GLY A 194 38.91 19.36 -0.14
C GLY A 194 40.07 20.37 -0.29
N SER A 195 39.85 21.59 0.23
CA SER A 195 40.85 22.65 0.21
C SER A 195 40.66 23.65 1.35
N HIS A 196 41.66 24.54 1.53
CA HIS A 196 41.48 25.67 2.43
C HIS A 196 40.40 26.62 1.90
N ALA A 197 39.45 27.06 2.71
CA ALA A 197 38.33 27.90 2.25
C ALA A 197 38.76 29.23 1.58
N ALA A 198 39.95 29.76 1.90
CA ALA A 198 40.54 30.92 1.25
C ALA A 198 41.27 30.59 -0.08
N ARG A 199 41.35 29.30 -0.47
CA ARG A 199 42.02 28.81 -1.70
C ARG A 199 41.11 27.86 -2.48
N PRO A 200 39.90 28.29 -2.86
CA PRO A 200 38.91 27.42 -3.51
C PRO A 200 39.38 26.89 -4.86
N HIS A 201 40.35 27.55 -5.52
CA HIS A 201 40.96 27.15 -6.80
C HIS A 201 41.89 25.90 -6.67
N GLU A 202 42.23 25.50 -5.47
CA GLU A 202 43.05 24.28 -5.18
C GLU A 202 42.14 23.05 -4.98
N GLY A 203 40.81 23.22 -4.98
CA GLY A 203 39.86 22.16 -4.75
C GLY A 203 38.68 22.17 -5.73
N ASN A 204 37.74 21.25 -5.53
CA ASN A 204 36.46 21.23 -6.23
C ASN A 204 35.36 21.15 -5.17
N ASP A 205 34.55 22.22 -5.04
CA ASP A 205 33.63 22.43 -3.91
C ASP A 205 32.30 21.69 -4.09
N PRO A 206 32.08 20.57 -3.39
CA PRO A 206 30.87 19.77 -3.51
C PRO A 206 29.63 20.48 -2.91
N ILE A 207 29.80 21.49 -2.04
CA ILE A 207 28.66 22.27 -1.51
C ILE A 207 28.07 23.14 -2.63
N ILE A 208 28.91 23.80 -3.43
CA ILE A 208 28.43 24.60 -4.58
C ILE A 208 27.77 23.71 -5.62
N ILE A 209 28.37 22.54 -5.89
CA ILE A 209 27.81 21.56 -6.83
C ILE A 209 26.44 21.06 -6.32
N ALA A 210 26.30 20.72 -5.03
CA ALA A 210 25.04 20.34 -4.42
C ALA A 210 23.96 21.42 -4.57
N GLY A 211 24.33 22.70 -4.41
CA GLY A 211 23.43 23.84 -4.66
C GLY A 211 22.91 23.89 -6.09
N GLN A 212 23.79 23.61 -7.09
CA GLN A 212 23.37 23.51 -8.49
C GLN A 212 22.44 22.30 -8.74
N VAL A 213 22.75 21.14 -8.16
CA VAL A 213 21.90 19.95 -8.23
C VAL A 213 20.51 20.27 -7.66
N ILE A 214 20.41 20.82 -6.45
CA ILE A 214 19.14 21.17 -5.80
C ILE A 214 18.32 22.10 -6.71
N SER A 215 18.94 23.18 -7.21
CA SER A 215 18.26 24.15 -8.06
C SER A 215 17.78 23.54 -9.40
N ALA A 216 18.62 22.74 -10.03
CA ALA A 216 18.30 22.10 -11.31
C ALA A 216 17.18 21.08 -11.16
N LEU A 217 17.17 20.27 -10.11
CA LEU A 217 16.15 19.24 -9.87
C LEU A 217 14.76 19.85 -9.67
N GLN A 218 14.64 21.06 -9.09
CA GLN A 218 13.36 21.77 -8.98
C GLN A 218 12.76 22.12 -10.34
N THR A 219 13.56 22.20 -11.39
CA THR A 219 13.06 22.49 -12.75
C THR A 219 12.47 21.26 -13.44
N LEU A 220 12.74 20.04 -12.96
CA LEU A 220 12.28 18.82 -13.61
C LEU A 220 10.77 18.79 -13.79
N ILE A 221 10.03 19.03 -12.72
CA ILE A 221 8.55 19.03 -12.78
C ILE A 221 8.08 20.20 -13.65
N ALA A 222 8.53 21.42 -13.34
CA ALA A 222 8.00 22.61 -13.96
C ALA A 222 8.33 22.74 -15.46
N ARG A 223 9.31 22.02 -15.99
CA ARG A 223 9.80 22.19 -17.38
C ARG A 223 9.83 20.91 -18.21
N ASN A 224 9.59 19.74 -17.61
CA ASN A 224 9.67 18.47 -18.34
C ASN A 224 8.40 17.64 -18.21
N VAL A 225 7.66 17.75 -17.08
CA VAL A 225 6.42 17.01 -16.86
C VAL A 225 5.25 17.73 -17.53
N PRO A 226 4.37 17.04 -18.28
CA PRO A 226 3.15 17.64 -18.81
C PRO A 226 2.31 18.23 -17.69
N SER A 227 1.75 19.42 -17.91
CA SER A 227 0.98 20.16 -16.88
C SER A 227 -0.28 19.44 -16.39
N ALA A 228 -0.76 18.45 -17.13
CA ALA A 228 -1.88 17.60 -16.72
C ALA A 228 -1.46 16.44 -15.77
N HIS A 229 -0.16 16.22 -15.59
CA HIS A 229 0.36 15.15 -14.75
C HIS A 229 0.87 15.70 -13.42
N ASN A 230 0.37 15.15 -12.32
CA ASN A 230 0.87 15.48 -11.00
C ASN A 230 2.15 14.68 -10.69
N ALA A 231 3.16 15.37 -10.20
CA ALA A 231 4.39 14.74 -9.72
C ALA A 231 5.07 15.63 -8.66
N VAL A 232 5.85 15.00 -7.80
CA VAL A 232 6.65 15.67 -6.76
C VAL A 232 8.08 15.12 -6.81
N VAL A 233 9.06 16.04 -6.75
CA VAL A 233 10.48 15.71 -6.49
C VAL A 233 10.91 16.55 -5.30
N SER A 234 11.28 15.88 -4.21
CA SER A 234 11.71 16.56 -2.98
C SER A 234 13.08 16.03 -2.56
N ILE A 235 14.01 16.96 -2.29
CA ILE A 235 15.25 16.65 -1.58
C ILE A 235 14.97 16.87 -0.10
N THR A 236 15.20 15.84 0.71
CA THR A 236 14.83 15.82 2.12
C THR A 236 16.03 15.83 3.06
N GLN A 237 17.20 15.49 2.56
CA GLN A 237 18.44 15.49 3.33
C GLN A 237 19.60 16.03 2.49
N VAL A 238 20.50 16.79 3.12
CA VAL A 238 21.78 17.30 2.56
C VAL A 238 22.84 17.23 3.63
N HIS A 239 23.95 16.59 3.35
CA HIS A 239 25.07 16.47 4.27
C HIS A 239 26.38 16.81 3.56
N SER A 240 27.13 17.80 4.09
CA SER A 240 28.46 18.17 3.64
C SER A 240 29.15 19.09 4.63
N GLY A 241 30.47 19.02 4.69
CA GLY A 241 31.31 19.88 5.52
C GLY A 241 31.24 19.59 7.02
N SER A 242 32.28 20.04 7.75
CA SER A 242 32.40 19.81 9.19
C SER A 242 32.91 21.05 9.95
N THR A 243 33.50 22.04 9.24
CA THR A 243 34.06 23.24 9.83
C THR A 243 33.99 24.43 8.85
N TRP A 244 34.08 25.64 9.37
CA TRP A 244 33.88 26.89 8.64
C TRP A 244 35.01 27.29 7.67
N ASN A 245 36.21 26.74 7.83
CA ASN A 245 37.39 27.17 7.09
C ASN A 245 38.00 26.10 6.19
N VAL A 246 37.26 25.02 5.92
CA VAL A 246 37.66 23.92 5.04
C VAL A 246 36.55 23.65 4.03
N ILE A 247 36.88 23.63 2.74
CA ILE A 247 36.03 23.08 1.68
C ILE A 247 36.06 21.54 1.81
N PRO A 248 34.95 20.86 1.95
CA PRO A 248 34.89 19.41 2.09
C PRO A 248 35.26 18.69 0.79
N ASP A 249 35.44 17.37 0.87
CA ASP A 249 35.73 16.50 -0.27
C ASP A 249 34.52 15.75 -0.80
N SER A 250 33.33 15.93 -0.17
CA SER A 250 32.13 15.22 -0.56
C SER A 250 30.85 15.94 -0.10
N ALA A 251 29.76 15.70 -0.82
CA ALA A 251 28.41 16.01 -0.40
C ALA A 251 27.47 14.83 -0.70
N TRP A 252 26.42 14.69 0.10
CA TRP A 252 25.40 13.67 -0.08
C TRP A 252 24.02 14.28 0.08
N LEU A 253 23.12 13.91 -0.85
CA LEU A 253 21.73 14.34 -0.84
C LEU A 253 20.82 13.12 -0.93
N GLU A 254 19.66 13.22 -0.33
CA GLU A 254 18.62 12.20 -0.44
C GLU A 254 17.26 12.84 -0.68
N GLY A 255 16.41 12.11 -1.38
CA GLY A 255 15.08 12.61 -1.69
C GLY A 255 14.11 11.55 -2.14
N THR A 256 12.92 12.00 -2.48
CA THR A 256 11.83 11.15 -2.93
C THR A 256 11.14 11.72 -4.15
N VAL A 257 10.57 10.81 -4.96
CA VAL A 257 9.73 11.13 -6.09
C VAL A 257 8.35 10.53 -5.87
N ARG A 258 7.29 11.28 -6.23
CA ARG A 258 5.90 10.80 -6.28
C ARG A 258 5.36 11.05 -7.66
N THR A 259 4.71 10.02 -8.24
CA THR A 259 4.12 10.11 -9.58
C THR A 259 2.83 9.32 -9.65
N PHE A 260 1.90 9.75 -10.51
CA PHE A 260 0.62 9.07 -10.75
C PHE A 260 0.53 8.45 -12.15
N ASN A 261 1.61 8.55 -12.92
CA ASN A 261 1.68 8.08 -14.30
C ASN A 261 3.06 7.45 -14.55
N GLN A 262 3.08 6.27 -15.15
CA GLN A 262 4.31 5.51 -15.38
C GLN A 262 5.28 6.22 -16.34
N ASP A 263 4.76 6.81 -17.43
CA ASP A 263 5.62 7.54 -18.38
C ASP A 263 6.28 8.75 -17.73
N THR A 264 5.55 9.42 -16.83
CA THR A 264 6.08 10.54 -16.04
C THR A 264 7.15 10.08 -15.06
N ARG A 265 6.97 8.92 -14.41
CA ARG A 265 7.95 8.31 -13.52
C ARG A 265 9.27 8.05 -14.25
N GLU A 266 9.20 7.39 -15.40
CA GLU A 266 10.36 7.09 -16.26
C GLU A 266 11.02 8.35 -16.82
N LEU A 267 10.20 9.35 -17.19
CA LEU A 267 10.71 10.65 -17.64
C LEU A 267 11.53 11.32 -16.54
N ILE A 268 11.02 11.36 -15.30
CA ILE A 268 11.70 12.02 -14.17
C ILE A 268 13.03 11.34 -13.89
N GLU A 269 13.08 10.00 -13.78
CA GLU A 269 14.33 9.27 -13.56
C GLU A 269 15.35 9.57 -14.66
N ARG A 270 14.95 9.44 -15.91
CA ARG A 270 15.82 9.71 -17.07
C ARG A 270 16.36 11.15 -17.05
N ARG A 271 15.51 12.13 -16.80
CA ARG A 271 15.90 13.54 -16.76
C ARG A 271 16.79 13.86 -15.57
N LEU A 272 16.54 13.25 -14.41
CA LEU A 272 17.37 13.40 -13.24
C LEU A 272 18.79 12.90 -13.52
N ARG A 273 18.95 11.72 -14.11
CA ARG A 273 20.26 11.19 -14.56
C ARG A 273 20.95 12.13 -15.54
N GLN A 274 20.23 12.68 -16.52
CA GLN A 274 20.80 13.62 -17.50
C GLN A 274 21.28 14.92 -16.86
N VAL A 275 20.50 15.48 -15.91
CA VAL A 275 20.88 16.70 -15.18
C VAL A 275 22.16 16.47 -14.39
N LEU A 276 22.24 15.35 -13.64
CA LEU A 276 23.43 15.03 -12.86
C LEU A 276 24.67 14.84 -13.75
N THR A 277 24.54 14.14 -14.88
CA THR A 277 25.63 13.98 -15.86
C THR A 277 26.10 15.34 -16.40
N GLY A 278 25.15 16.24 -16.70
CA GLY A 278 25.49 17.59 -17.19
C GLY A 278 26.23 18.45 -16.15
N ILE A 279 25.79 18.39 -14.88
CA ILE A 279 26.43 19.11 -13.77
C ILE A 279 27.82 18.50 -13.50
N ALA A 280 27.95 17.18 -13.47
CA ALA A 280 29.22 16.49 -13.28
C ALA A 280 30.27 16.96 -14.32
N ALA A 281 29.86 17.00 -15.59
CA ALA A 281 30.75 17.48 -16.67
C ALA A 281 31.09 18.99 -16.56
N ALA A 282 30.12 19.83 -16.14
CA ALA A 282 30.33 21.28 -16.00
C ALA A 282 31.31 21.64 -14.85
N PHE A 283 31.37 20.80 -13.81
CA PHE A 283 32.20 21.03 -12.63
C PHE A 283 33.43 20.11 -12.55
N ASP A 284 33.68 19.30 -13.57
CA ASP A 284 34.78 18.33 -13.62
C ASP A 284 34.82 17.47 -12.34
N THR A 285 33.70 16.77 -12.07
CA THR A 285 33.49 15.99 -10.84
C THR A 285 32.71 14.71 -11.14
N ASP A 286 32.74 13.76 -10.20
CA ASP A 286 31.91 12.57 -10.22
C ASP A 286 30.67 12.77 -9.38
N ILE A 287 29.49 12.50 -9.98
CA ILE A 287 28.19 12.47 -9.31
C ILE A 287 27.56 11.11 -9.55
N SER A 288 27.33 10.35 -8.50
CA SER A 288 26.63 9.07 -8.55
C SER A 288 25.19 9.22 -8.10
N LEU A 289 24.31 8.43 -8.71
CA LEU A 289 22.88 8.31 -8.36
C LEU A 289 22.58 6.88 -7.97
N ASP A 290 22.12 6.68 -6.75
CA ASP A 290 21.41 5.48 -6.30
C ASP A 290 19.92 5.74 -6.42
N TRP A 291 19.26 5.08 -7.38
CA TRP A 291 17.82 5.13 -7.59
C TRP A 291 17.17 3.86 -7.10
N GLN A 292 16.29 3.97 -6.12
CA GLN A 292 15.59 2.87 -5.48
C GLN A 292 14.10 2.95 -5.85
N PRO A 293 13.66 2.18 -6.86
CA PRO A 293 12.26 2.17 -7.23
C PRO A 293 11.43 1.45 -6.17
N GLY A 294 10.40 2.10 -5.67
CA GLY A 294 9.38 1.52 -4.80
C GLY A 294 8.12 1.14 -5.60
N PRO A 295 6.97 0.96 -4.93
CA PRO A 295 5.73 0.60 -5.60
C PRO A 295 5.31 1.65 -6.64
N PRO A 296 4.71 1.20 -7.77
CA PRO A 296 4.09 2.11 -8.72
C PRO A 296 2.79 2.70 -8.16
N SER A 297 2.11 3.53 -8.93
CA SER A 297 0.75 4.01 -8.60
C SER A 297 -0.23 2.85 -8.57
N VAL A 298 -1.13 2.80 -7.60
CA VAL A 298 -2.34 1.97 -7.63
C VAL A 298 -3.24 2.51 -8.74
N VAL A 299 -3.47 1.70 -9.78
CA VAL A 299 -4.25 2.09 -10.96
C VAL A 299 -5.49 1.21 -11.08
N ASN A 300 -6.60 1.72 -10.60
CA ASN A 300 -7.85 0.98 -10.58
C ASN A 300 -8.49 0.84 -11.97
N THR A 301 -9.05 -0.34 -12.23
CA THR A 301 -9.85 -0.62 -13.42
C THR A 301 -11.25 -0.01 -13.26
N ALA A 302 -11.65 0.89 -14.16
CA ALA A 302 -12.92 1.63 -14.07
C ALA A 302 -14.14 0.72 -13.81
N LYS A 303 -14.28 -0.39 -14.58
CA LYS A 303 -15.34 -1.39 -14.39
C LYS A 303 -15.43 -1.88 -12.94
N TRP A 304 -14.27 -2.19 -12.33
CA TRP A 304 -14.22 -2.76 -10.99
C TRP A 304 -14.39 -1.71 -9.89
N VAL A 305 -14.07 -0.44 -10.17
CA VAL A 305 -14.41 0.68 -9.28
C VAL A 305 -15.92 0.90 -9.24
N ASP A 306 -16.57 1.00 -10.43
CA ASP A 306 -18.03 1.17 -10.50
C ASP A 306 -18.74 0.01 -9.81
N PHE A 307 -18.26 -1.22 -10.04
CA PHE A 307 -18.75 -2.43 -9.40
C PHE A 307 -18.63 -2.36 -7.87
N ALA A 308 -17.44 -2.04 -7.36
CA ALA A 308 -17.17 -2.00 -5.93
C ALA A 308 -17.99 -0.93 -5.21
N LEU A 309 -18.11 0.27 -5.79
CA LEU A 309 -18.89 1.37 -5.22
C LEU A 309 -20.40 1.04 -5.19
N ALA A 310 -20.95 0.51 -6.29
CA ALA A 310 -22.36 0.12 -6.36
C ALA A 310 -22.71 -0.99 -5.35
N HIS A 311 -21.84 -1.98 -5.13
CA HIS A 311 -22.03 -3.01 -4.12
C HIS A 311 -21.83 -2.48 -2.69
N GLY A 312 -21.02 -1.44 -2.51
CA GLY A 312 -20.92 -0.73 -1.25
C GLY A 312 -22.21 -0.04 -0.88
N GLU A 313 -22.85 0.65 -1.82
CA GLU A 313 -24.18 1.25 -1.60
C GLU A 313 -25.23 0.17 -1.26
N GLY A 314 -25.23 -0.95 -1.99
CA GLY A 314 -26.06 -2.11 -1.70
C GLY A 314 -25.83 -2.74 -0.33
N SER A 315 -24.63 -2.57 0.24
CA SER A 315 -24.26 -2.98 1.60
C SER A 315 -24.48 -1.90 2.67
N GLY A 316 -25.05 -0.75 2.31
CA GLY A 316 -25.42 0.33 3.22
C GLY A 316 -24.31 1.36 3.45
N PHE A 317 -23.23 1.35 2.70
CA PHE A 317 -22.24 2.42 2.70
C PHE A 317 -22.70 3.60 1.84
N GLU A 318 -22.25 4.79 2.18
CA GLU A 318 -22.25 5.92 1.27
C GLU A 318 -21.02 5.80 0.36
N ALA A 319 -21.22 5.59 -0.94
CA ALA A 319 -20.12 5.49 -1.90
C ALA A 319 -19.74 6.86 -2.48
N ARG A 320 -18.44 7.13 -2.56
CA ARG A 320 -17.91 8.39 -3.09
C ARG A 320 -16.80 8.15 -4.10
N ARG A 321 -16.71 9.02 -5.11
CA ARG A 321 -15.47 9.20 -5.86
C ARG A 321 -14.53 10.07 -5.04
N VAL A 322 -13.29 9.61 -4.84
CA VAL A 322 -12.27 10.32 -4.05
C VAL A 322 -11.18 10.87 -4.94
N GLU A 323 -10.43 11.85 -4.45
CA GLU A 323 -9.24 12.34 -5.10
C GLU A 323 -8.07 11.38 -4.91
N ALA A 324 -7.09 11.45 -5.83
CA ALA A 324 -5.87 10.68 -5.70
C ALA A 324 -5.03 11.16 -4.51
N SER A 325 -4.46 10.22 -3.75
CA SER A 325 -3.61 10.50 -2.60
C SER A 325 -2.13 10.31 -2.95
N PRO A 326 -1.21 11.15 -2.43
CA PRO A 326 0.22 11.00 -2.66
C PRO A 326 0.89 9.90 -1.82
N ILE A 327 0.13 9.08 -1.08
CA ILE A 327 0.66 7.93 -0.34
C ILE A 327 1.13 6.83 -1.30
N GLY A 328 2.08 5.99 -0.85
CA GLY A 328 2.48 4.76 -1.53
C GLY A 328 1.60 3.59 -1.12
N GLU A 329 1.53 2.55 -1.96
CA GLU A 329 0.81 1.32 -1.65
C GLU A 329 1.28 0.20 -2.58
N ASP A 330 1.77 -0.90 -2.02
CA ASP A 330 2.36 -1.98 -2.81
C ASP A 330 1.32 -2.90 -3.47
N PHE A 331 0.03 -2.75 -3.14
CA PHE A 331 -1.09 -3.34 -3.90
C PHE A 331 -0.99 -3.05 -5.40
N ALA A 332 -0.35 -1.96 -5.75
CA ALA A 332 -0.09 -1.57 -7.13
C ALA A 332 0.62 -2.66 -7.96
N PHE A 333 1.48 -3.47 -7.36
CA PHE A 333 2.14 -4.57 -8.05
C PHE A 333 1.17 -5.67 -8.49
N TYR A 334 0.12 -5.94 -7.68
CA TYR A 334 -0.94 -6.87 -8.09
C TYR A 334 -1.71 -6.36 -9.30
N GLN A 335 -1.99 -5.04 -9.34
CA GLN A 335 -2.72 -4.43 -10.44
C GLN A 335 -1.93 -4.36 -11.75
N GLN A 336 -0.60 -4.53 -11.70
CA GLN A 336 0.21 -4.77 -12.90
C GLN A 336 -0.04 -6.17 -13.51
N LYS A 337 -0.64 -7.09 -12.76
CA LYS A 337 -0.90 -8.48 -13.17
C LYS A 337 -2.36 -8.76 -13.41
N LEU A 338 -3.25 -8.14 -12.65
CA LEU A 338 -4.68 -8.40 -12.63
C LEU A 338 -5.48 -7.09 -12.66
N PRO A 339 -6.65 -7.07 -13.34
CA PRO A 339 -7.60 -6.00 -13.15
C PRO A 339 -8.15 -6.02 -11.72
N GLY A 340 -8.57 -4.87 -11.21
CA GLY A 340 -9.13 -4.80 -9.86
C GLY A 340 -9.44 -3.40 -9.39
N ALA A 341 -9.81 -3.31 -8.13
CA ALA A 341 -10.04 -2.04 -7.46
C ALA A 341 -9.48 -2.05 -6.03
N PHE A 342 -8.95 -0.90 -5.63
CA PHE A 342 -8.55 -0.59 -4.27
C PHE A 342 -9.54 0.42 -3.70
N ILE A 343 -10.09 0.13 -2.53
CA ILE A 343 -11.21 0.84 -1.95
C ILE A 343 -10.78 1.46 -0.62
N MET A 344 -11.00 2.75 -0.46
CA MET A 344 -10.79 3.47 0.80
C MET A 344 -12.01 3.27 1.69
N ILE A 345 -11.80 2.85 2.93
CA ILE A 345 -12.85 2.60 3.93
C ILE A 345 -12.79 3.70 4.98
N GLY A 346 -13.86 4.44 5.14
CA GLY A 346 -13.96 5.46 6.17
C GLY A 346 -13.83 4.84 7.57
N SER A 347 -12.73 5.14 8.23
CA SER A 347 -12.43 4.67 9.58
C SER A 347 -12.63 5.75 10.64
N GLY A 348 -12.85 6.99 10.21
CA GLY A 348 -12.96 8.14 11.12
C GLY A 348 -11.70 8.34 11.96
N GLY A 349 -11.66 9.41 12.68
CA GLY A 349 -10.58 9.69 13.63
C GLY A 349 -9.95 11.06 13.42
N PRO A 350 -9.36 11.63 14.49
CA PRO A 350 -8.78 12.97 14.43
C PRO A 350 -7.34 13.00 13.91
N TYR A 351 -6.71 11.83 13.75
CA TYR A 351 -5.30 11.73 13.40
C TYR A 351 -5.10 10.99 12.08
N ALA A 352 -4.13 11.46 11.29
CA ALA A 352 -3.74 10.83 10.04
C ALA A 352 -3.01 9.49 10.27
N LEU A 353 -2.88 8.69 9.20
CA LEU A 353 -2.01 7.51 9.17
C LEU A 353 -0.59 7.87 9.63
N HIS A 354 0.10 6.92 10.25
CA HIS A 354 1.45 7.01 10.81
C HIS A 354 1.59 8.01 11.99
N HIS A 355 0.49 8.59 12.47
CA HIS A 355 0.53 9.43 13.67
C HIS A 355 0.56 8.57 14.93
N PRO A 356 1.37 8.88 15.97
CA PRO A 356 1.43 8.09 17.21
C PRO A 356 0.10 7.94 17.98
N GLN A 357 -0.86 8.80 17.71
CA GLN A 357 -2.20 8.76 18.29
C GLN A 357 -3.26 8.24 17.31
N PHE A 358 -2.85 7.70 16.17
CA PHE A 358 -3.76 7.12 15.19
C PHE A 358 -4.63 6.04 15.82
N ARG A 359 -5.88 5.95 15.39
CA ARG A 359 -6.83 4.92 15.80
C ARG A 359 -7.95 4.79 14.77
N VAL A 360 -8.46 3.60 14.64
CA VAL A 360 -9.62 3.27 13.81
C VAL A 360 -10.85 3.12 14.70
N ASP A 361 -11.99 3.60 14.23
CA ASP A 361 -13.28 3.38 14.88
C ASP A 361 -13.79 1.95 14.57
N ASP A 362 -13.92 1.12 15.59
CA ASP A 362 -14.34 -0.28 15.47
C ASP A 362 -15.72 -0.46 14.83
N ARG A 363 -16.56 0.59 14.82
CA ARG A 363 -17.86 0.55 14.14
C ARG A 363 -17.73 0.32 12.63
N ALA A 364 -16.59 0.61 12.04
CA ALA A 364 -16.31 0.33 10.64
C ALA A 364 -15.98 -1.14 10.36
N LEU A 365 -15.55 -1.93 11.37
CA LEU A 365 -14.90 -3.23 11.19
C LEU A 365 -15.84 -4.29 10.59
N PHE A 366 -16.93 -4.62 11.28
CA PHE A 366 -17.85 -5.64 10.79
C PHE A 366 -18.53 -5.26 9.46
N PRO A 367 -19.00 -4.03 9.26
CA PRO A 367 -19.49 -3.59 7.96
C PRO A 367 -18.50 -3.82 6.83
N THR A 368 -17.22 -3.56 7.06
CA THR A 368 -16.15 -3.79 6.07
C THR A 368 -15.97 -5.29 5.79
N ALA A 369 -15.96 -6.14 6.82
CA ALA A 369 -15.88 -7.59 6.64
C ALA A 369 -17.05 -8.13 5.81
N HIS A 370 -18.27 -7.68 6.12
CA HIS A 370 -19.48 -8.05 5.38
C HIS A 370 -19.41 -7.56 3.93
N TYR A 371 -19.01 -6.31 3.70
CA TYR A 371 -18.83 -5.74 2.37
C TYR A 371 -17.83 -6.55 1.54
N LEU A 372 -16.65 -6.87 2.07
CA LEU A 372 -15.64 -7.68 1.36
C LEU A 372 -16.18 -9.05 0.96
N SER A 373 -16.92 -9.73 1.87
CA SER A 373 -17.52 -11.01 1.56
C SER A 373 -18.55 -10.92 0.43
N GLN A 374 -19.43 -9.92 0.47
CA GLN A 374 -20.43 -9.68 -0.58
C GLN A 374 -19.79 -9.26 -1.90
N LEU A 375 -18.78 -8.41 -1.87
CA LEU A 375 -18.02 -7.99 -3.05
C LEU A 375 -17.43 -9.19 -3.79
N ALA A 376 -16.80 -10.12 -3.07
CA ALA A 376 -16.23 -11.33 -3.65
C ALA A 376 -17.30 -12.24 -4.25
N VAL A 377 -18.41 -12.49 -3.54
CA VAL A 377 -19.53 -13.31 -4.04
C VAL A 377 -20.12 -12.74 -5.33
N GLN A 378 -20.36 -11.43 -5.36
CA GLN A 378 -20.95 -10.78 -6.53
C GLN A 378 -19.95 -10.71 -7.70
N ALA A 379 -18.66 -10.56 -7.42
CA ALA A 379 -17.62 -10.63 -8.46
C ALA A 379 -17.59 -12.02 -9.12
N LEU A 380 -17.63 -13.11 -8.34
CA LEU A 380 -17.74 -14.48 -8.88
C LEU A 380 -18.97 -14.65 -9.77
N ARG A 381 -20.14 -14.17 -9.35
CA ARG A 381 -21.38 -14.22 -10.14
C ARG A 381 -21.26 -13.47 -11.46
N THR A 382 -20.68 -12.27 -11.41
CA THR A 382 -20.48 -11.43 -12.61
C THR A 382 -19.54 -12.08 -13.60
N LEU A 383 -18.41 -12.62 -13.14
CA LEU A 383 -17.45 -13.30 -13.99
C LEU A 383 -18.06 -14.56 -14.62
N SER A 384 -18.81 -15.38 -13.86
CA SER A 384 -19.51 -16.56 -14.38
C SER A 384 -20.54 -16.19 -15.44
N ALA A 385 -21.28 -15.09 -15.28
CA ALA A 385 -22.24 -14.63 -16.27
C ALA A 385 -21.58 -14.17 -17.58
N GLU A 386 -20.40 -13.53 -17.49
CA GLU A 386 -19.62 -13.11 -18.66
C GLU A 386 -19.09 -14.28 -19.50
N ILE A 387 -18.65 -15.36 -18.84
CA ILE A 387 -18.23 -16.60 -19.53
C ILE A 387 -19.42 -17.22 -20.29
N ASN A 388 -20.54 -17.44 -19.59
CA ASN A 388 -21.73 -18.02 -20.18
C ASN A 388 -22.32 -17.20 -21.35
N SER A 389 -22.10 -15.89 -21.37
CA SER A 389 -22.52 -15.02 -22.47
C SER A 389 -21.64 -15.16 -23.71
N LYS A 390 -20.32 -15.34 -23.50
CA LYS A 390 -19.35 -15.55 -24.61
C LYS A 390 -19.55 -16.91 -25.27
N ASP A 391 -19.79 -17.97 -24.51
CA ASP A 391 -20.03 -19.33 -25.02
C ASP A 391 -21.33 -19.42 -25.85
N LYS A 392 -22.32 -18.56 -25.59
CA LYS A 392 -23.56 -18.48 -26.35
C LYS A 392 -23.43 -17.67 -27.64
N SER A 393 -22.36 -16.87 -27.76
CA SER A 393 -22.11 -16.01 -28.93
C SER A 393 -21.03 -16.56 -29.89
N ALA A 394 -20.39 -17.67 -29.54
CA ALA A 394 -19.45 -18.43 -30.35
C ALA A 394 -20.13 -19.66 -30.99
#